data_4ae925997d6275e0e36fe96de5f6c38e
#
_entry.id   4ae925997d6275e0e36fe96de5f6c38e
#
_cell.length_a   1.000
_cell.length_b   1.000
_cell.length_c   1.000
_cell.angle_alpha   90.00
_cell.angle_beta   90.00
_cell.angle_gamma   90.00
#
_symmetry.space_group_name_H-M   'P 1'
#
loop_
_entity.id
_entity.type
_entity.pdbx_description
1 polymer ?
#
loop_
_entity_poly.entity_id
_entity_poly.type
_entity_poly.pdbx_seq_one_letter_code
_entity_poly.pdbx_strand_id
1 'polypeptide(L)'
;MARQNKHSLFPNIYNDSLTQNIEGLDQDNNRISAKIIKEGALTIFLNKQEIVTLMCILDHPIYLAIGYLLNQNMIGKKDKIRSIDFDKDLNLIVVRTNKKTNYEKILKKKVITSGCAQGTVFGNIYEEIGKIKITSKIIIRHEWIYEISKKINQIPSLYLEAGAVHGCVIINKNKPIIYMEDVGRHNAVDKISGYMFLNNINPGNKIFYTTGRLTSEMIIKTVKMKIPILISRSGFTSWGVEIAKKTNLTLIGRAKGKRYTILSGHKRLKY
;
A
#
# COMPACT_ATOMS: atom_id res chain seq x y z
N MET A 1 -23.61 -11.51 -19.84
CA MET A 1 -23.11 -10.27 -19.20
C MET A 1 -22.47 -10.62 -17.87
N ALA A 2 -21.15 -10.56 -17.77
CA ALA A 2 -20.43 -10.84 -16.54
C ALA A 2 -20.76 -9.73 -15.52
N ARG A 3 -21.23 -10.11 -14.31
CA ARG A 3 -21.38 -9.18 -13.20
C ARG A 3 -20.03 -8.50 -12.95
N GLN A 4 -19.88 -7.23 -13.33
CA GLN A 4 -18.75 -6.41 -12.93
C GLN A 4 -18.65 -6.49 -11.41
N ASN A 5 -17.54 -7.01 -10.92
CA ASN A 5 -17.23 -7.03 -9.48
C ASN A 5 -17.29 -5.58 -8.97
N LYS A 6 -18.20 -5.27 -8.07
CA LYS A 6 -18.49 -3.95 -7.48
C LYS A 6 -17.27 -3.26 -6.83
N HIS A 7 -16.08 -3.88 -6.83
CA HIS A 7 -14.86 -3.47 -6.14
C HIS A 7 -13.58 -3.74 -6.95
N SER A 8 -13.60 -3.64 -8.28
CA SER A 8 -12.36 -3.71 -9.07
C SER A 8 -11.85 -2.31 -9.36
N LEU A 9 -10.56 -2.06 -9.09
CA LEU A 9 -9.88 -0.80 -9.35
C LEU A 9 -8.45 -1.09 -9.84
N PHE A 10 -8.10 -0.54 -11.00
CA PHE A 10 -6.79 -0.75 -11.64
C PHE A 10 -6.19 0.60 -12.06
N PRO A 11 -4.85 0.67 -12.25
CA PRO A 11 -4.20 1.88 -12.72
C PRO A 11 -4.79 2.37 -14.03
N ASN A 12 -4.97 3.68 -14.15
CA ASN A 12 -5.38 4.32 -15.41
C ASN A 12 -4.15 4.85 -16.14
N ILE A 13 -3.59 4.05 -17.05
CA ILE A 13 -2.41 4.38 -17.85
C ILE A 13 -2.67 5.49 -18.90
N TYR A 14 -3.95 5.80 -19.16
CA TYR A 14 -4.36 6.84 -20.11
C TYR A 14 -4.59 8.19 -19.46
N ASN A 15 -4.29 8.32 -18.15
CA ASN A 15 -4.41 9.58 -17.45
C ASN A 15 -3.14 10.43 -17.64
N ASP A 16 -3.18 11.35 -18.60
CA ASP A 16 -2.08 12.24 -18.93
C ASP A 16 -1.64 13.16 -17.79
N SER A 17 -2.46 13.29 -16.75
CA SER A 17 -2.05 14.05 -15.55
C SER A 17 -0.98 13.32 -14.73
N LEU A 18 -0.81 12.00 -14.89
CA LEU A 18 0.11 11.17 -14.11
C LEU A 18 1.48 10.97 -14.76
N THR A 19 1.61 11.27 -16.05
CA THR A 19 2.84 11.08 -16.80
C THR A 19 3.13 12.26 -17.72
N GLN A 20 4.37 12.37 -18.17
CA GLN A 20 4.76 13.31 -19.22
C GLN A 20 5.86 12.69 -20.08
N ASN A 21 5.95 13.12 -21.35
CA ASN A 21 7.04 12.77 -22.21
C ASN A 21 8.16 13.79 -22.09
N ILE A 22 9.40 13.30 -21.99
CA ILE A 22 10.61 14.14 -21.98
C ILE A 22 11.57 13.58 -23.02
N GLU A 23 12.17 14.49 -23.78
CA GLU A 23 13.21 14.13 -24.72
C GLU A 23 14.55 13.94 -24.01
N GLY A 24 15.31 12.94 -24.44
CA GLY A 24 16.61 12.60 -23.91
C GLY A 24 17.48 11.93 -24.97
N LEU A 25 18.62 11.40 -24.54
CA LEU A 25 19.53 10.61 -25.40
C LEU A 25 19.68 9.20 -24.81
N ASP A 26 19.75 8.20 -25.66
CA ASP A 26 20.12 6.84 -25.29
C ASP A 26 21.66 6.68 -25.22
N GLN A 27 22.13 5.47 -24.92
CA GLN A 27 23.54 5.12 -24.80
C GLN A 27 24.34 5.29 -26.12
N ASP A 28 23.64 5.31 -27.25
CA ASP A 28 24.22 5.45 -28.59
C ASP A 28 24.08 6.89 -29.10
N ASN A 29 23.70 7.85 -28.20
CA ASN A 29 23.49 9.26 -28.49
C ASN A 29 22.33 9.54 -29.49
N ASN A 30 21.36 8.63 -29.59
CA ASN A 30 20.16 8.85 -30.38
C ASN A 30 19.11 9.59 -29.54
N ARG A 31 18.37 10.50 -30.18
CA ARG A 31 17.24 11.18 -29.55
C ARG A 31 16.11 10.18 -29.25
N ILE A 32 15.65 10.14 -28.02
CA ILE A 32 14.52 9.33 -27.58
C ILE A 32 13.49 10.19 -26.87
N SER A 33 12.23 9.76 -26.90
CA SER A 33 11.17 10.32 -26.06
C SER A 33 10.84 9.31 -24.96
N ALA A 34 11.09 9.67 -23.70
CA ALA A 34 10.82 8.85 -22.53
C ALA A 34 9.58 9.33 -21.80
N LYS A 35 8.65 8.40 -21.52
CA LYS A 35 7.48 8.66 -20.66
C LYS A 35 7.90 8.55 -19.21
N ILE A 36 7.73 9.60 -18.43
CA ILE A 36 8.11 9.65 -17.00
C ILE A 36 6.91 9.96 -16.11
N ILE A 37 7.01 9.58 -14.84
CA ILE A 37 5.97 9.81 -13.83
C ILE A 37 6.00 11.28 -13.38
N LYS A 38 4.81 11.89 -13.29
CA LYS A 38 4.61 13.15 -12.57
C LYS A 38 4.38 12.85 -11.09
N GLU A 39 5.12 13.51 -10.24
CA GLU A 39 4.88 13.50 -8.80
C GLU A 39 4.55 14.90 -8.30
N GLY A 40 3.81 14.98 -7.20
CA GLY A 40 3.43 16.24 -6.58
C GLY A 40 3.22 16.08 -5.09
N ALA A 41 3.25 17.21 -4.40
CA ALA A 41 3.01 17.29 -2.98
C ALA A 41 1.51 17.22 -2.68
N LEU A 42 1.09 16.34 -1.76
CA LEU A 42 -0.26 16.24 -1.21
C LEU A 42 -0.21 16.54 0.28
N THR A 43 -0.86 17.63 0.71
CA THR A 43 -0.96 18.00 2.13
C THR A 43 -2.22 17.44 2.76
N ILE A 44 -2.07 16.76 3.89
CA ILE A 44 -3.17 16.10 4.61
C ILE A 44 -3.41 16.82 5.92
N PHE A 45 -4.65 17.29 6.10
CA PHE A 45 -5.17 17.83 7.36
C PHE A 45 -6.11 16.84 8.01
N LEU A 46 -6.08 16.80 9.34
CA LEU A 46 -7.09 16.13 10.13
C LEU A 46 -7.73 17.14 11.08
N ASN A 47 -9.01 17.40 10.89
CA ASN A 47 -9.75 18.53 11.47
C ASN A 47 -9.11 19.87 11.10
N LYS A 48 -8.50 20.58 12.06
CA LYS A 48 -7.87 21.89 11.86
C LYS A 48 -6.34 21.81 11.80
N GLN A 49 -5.77 20.61 11.92
CA GLN A 49 -4.32 20.44 12.04
C GLN A 49 -3.72 19.82 10.79
N GLU A 50 -2.68 20.46 10.26
CA GLU A 50 -1.82 19.86 9.26
C GLU A 50 -1.06 18.67 9.87
N ILE A 51 -1.12 17.54 9.17
CA ILE A 51 -0.52 16.27 9.62
C ILE A 51 0.78 16.02 8.87
N VAL A 52 0.76 16.14 7.55
CA VAL A 52 1.87 15.76 6.69
C VAL A 52 1.68 16.27 5.27
N THR A 53 2.79 16.52 4.58
CA THR A 53 2.84 16.65 3.12
C THR A 53 3.59 15.45 2.55
N LEU A 54 2.96 14.74 1.60
CA LEU A 54 3.46 13.51 0.97
C LEU A 54 3.77 13.77 -0.50
N MET A 55 4.97 13.42 -0.97
CA MET A 55 5.22 13.31 -2.40
C MET A 55 4.56 12.03 -2.94
N CYS A 56 3.69 12.16 -3.93
CA CYS A 56 2.92 11.06 -4.50
C CYS A 56 2.55 11.34 -5.97
N ILE A 57 1.95 10.38 -6.65
CA ILE A 57 1.51 10.58 -8.05
C ILE A 57 0.16 11.29 -8.18
N LEU A 58 -0.42 11.76 -7.09
CA LEU A 58 -1.69 12.50 -7.01
C LEU A 58 -2.93 11.75 -7.57
N ASP A 59 -2.81 10.47 -7.93
CA ASP A 59 -3.98 9.63 -8.15
C ASP A 59 -4.58 9.17 -6.81
N HIS A 60 -5.89 9.02 -6.75
CA HIS A 60 -6.58 8.53 -5.54
C HIS A 60 -6.20 9.22 -4.22
N PRO A 61 -6.08 10.55 -4.16
CA PRO A 61 -5.59 11.28 -3.00
C PRO A 61 -6.42 11.03 -1.74
N ILE A 62 -7.74 10.85 -1.87
CA ILE A 62 -8.63 10.52 -0.74
C ILE A 62 -8.25 9.18 -0.10
N TYR A 63 -7.97 8.16 -0.91
CA TYR A 63 -7.56 6.85 -0.37
C TYR A 63 -6.20 6.94 0.30
N LEU A 64 -5.26 7.72 -0.26
CA LEU A 64 -3.95 7.96 0.35
C LEU A 64 -4.10 8.62 1.72
N ALA A 65 -4.87 9.70 1.82
CA ALA A 65 -5.06 10.44 3.06
C ALA A 65 -5.70 9.58 4.16
N ILE A 66 -6.80 8.89 3.85
CA ILE A 66 -7.48 8.02 4.81
C ILE A 66 -6.58 6.86 5.25
N GLY A 67 -5.91 6.22 4.31
CA GLY A 67 -5.00 5.10 4.62
C GLY A 67 -3.79 5.53 5.43
N TYR A 68 -3.21 6.68 5.15
CA TYR A 68 -2.14 7.25 5.96
C TYR A 68 -2.61 7.46 7.40
N LEU A 69 -3.73 8.16 7.61
CA LEU A 69 -4.28 8.44 8.95
C LEU A 69 -4.60 7.16 9.73
N LEU A 70 -5.16 6.12 9.06
CA LEU A 70 -5.40 4.80 9.66
C LEU A 70 -4.11 4.11 10.08
N ASN A 71 -3.11 4.11 9.20
CA ASN A 71 -1.85 3.42 9.45
C ASN A 71 -0.98 4.14 10.47
N GLN A 72 -1.18 5.45 10.67
CA GLN A 72 -0.55 6.23 11.74
C GLN A 72 -1.34 6.20 13.07
N ASN A 73 -2.44 5.44 13.20
CA ASN A 73 -3.34 5.41 14.36
C ASN A 73 -3.97 6.77 14.71
N MET A 74 -4.05 7.67 13.75
CA MET A 74 -4.68 8.98 13.94
C MET A 74 -6.20 8.92 13.86
N ILE A 75 -6.70 7.98 13.05
CA ILE A 75 -8.11 7.58 13.01
C ILE A 75 -8.19 6.05 13.16
N GLY A 76 -9.29 5.58 13.73
CA GLY A 76 -9.56 4.16 13.91
C GLY A 76 -10.84 3.71 13.21
N LYS A 77 -11.08 2.40 13.15
CA LYS A 77 -12.27 1.82 12.50
C LYS A 77 -13.60 2.28 13.11
N LYS A 78 -13.60 2.75 14.36
CA LYS A 78 -14.79 3.24 15.07
C LYS A 78 -14.99 4.75 14.94
N ASP A 79 -13.99 5.48 14.45
CA ASP A 79 -14.09 6.93 14.31
C ASP A 79 -14.97 7.28 13.11
N LYS A 80 -16.00 8.10 13.37
CA LYS A 80 -16.91 8.54 12.32
C LYS A 80 -16.27 9.70 11.55
N ILE A 81 -15.98 9.48 10.28
CA ILE A 81 -15.59 10.55 9.35
C ILE A 81 -16.84 11.36 9.01
N ARG A 82 -16.78 12.68 9.21
CA ARG A 82 -17.85 13.61 8.89
C ARG A 82 -17.82 14.07 7.43
N SER A 83 -16.64 14.48 6.99
CA SER A 83 -16.39 14.91 5.61
C SER A 83 -14.94 14.64 5.22
N ILE A 84 -14.73 14.58 3.92
CA ILE A 84 -13.42 14.52 3.28
C ILE A 84 -13.50 15.54 2.14
N ASP A 85 -12.77 16.63 2.26
CA ASP A 85 -12.75 17.71 1.28
C ASP A 85 -11.39 17.73 0.60
N PHE A 86 -11.38 17.66 -0.71
CA PHE A 86 -10.17 17.71 -1.54
C PHE A 86 -10.15 18.95 -2.40
N ASP A 87 -9.19 19.82 -2.16
CA ASP A 87 -8.86 20.95 -3.01
C ASP A 87 -7.79 20.51 -4.02
N LYS A 88 -8.18 20.51 -5.30
CA LYS A 88 -7.30 20.06 -6.39
C LYS A 88 -6.21 21.08 -6.74
N ASP A 89 -6.51 22.36 -6.58
CA ASP A 89 -5.59 23.43 -6.97
C ASP A 89 -4.44 23.55 -5.96
N LEU A 90 -4.76 23.33 -4.69
CA LEU A 90 -3.78 23.33 -3.61
C LEU A 90 -3.19 21.95 -3.32
N ASN A 91 -3.70 20.87 -3.95
CA ASN A 91 -3.39 19.49 -3.60
C ASN A 91 -3.49 19.23 -2.08
N LEU A 92 -4.60 19.65 -1.48
CA LEU A 92 -4.85 19.64 -0.06
C LEU A 92 -6.08 18.81 0.28
N ILE A 93 -5.97 17.92 1.28
CA ILE A 93 -7.10 17.13 1.79
C ILE A 93 -7.34 17.44 3.25
N VAL A 94 -8.59 17.76 3.58
CA VAL A 94 -9.07 17.92 4.95
C VAL A 94 -10.00 16.76 5.31
N VAL A 95 -9.58 15.92 6.24
CA VAL A 95 -10.43 14.88 6.82
C VAL A 95 -11.00 15.37 8.15
N ARG A 96 -12.34 15.42 8.29
CA ARG A 96 -13.01 15.84 9.52
C ARG A 96 -13.64 14.68 10.24
N THR A 97 -13.40 14.62 11.54
CA THR A 97 -13.93 13.59 12.45
C THR A 97 -14.57 14.22 13.68
N ASN A 98 -15.38 13.42 14.41
CA ASN A 98 -15.98 13.87 15.67
C ASN A 98 -15.00 13.87 16.85
N LYS A 99 -13.85 13.24 16.71
CA LYS A 99 -12.89 13.04 17.79
C LYS A 99 -11.92 14.20 17.90
N LYS A 100 -11.79 14.77 19.10
CA LYS A 100 -10.63 15.61 19.43
C LYS A 100 -9.40 14.70 19.50
N THR A 101 -8.39 14.97 18.69
CA THR A 101 -7.22 14.10 18.56
C THR A 101 -6.03 14.74 19.27
N ASN A 102 -5.30 13.91 20.02
CA ASN A 102 -4.05 14.29 20.70
C ASN A 102 -2.85 14.14 19.74
N TYR A 103 -2.86 14.84 18.61
CA TYR A 103 -1.80 14.72 17.58
C TYR A 103 -0.42 15.04 18.09
N GLU A 104 -0.29 16.09 18.89
CA GLU A 104 1.01 16.51 19.42
C GLU A 104 1.72 15.40 20.20
N LYS A 105 0.98 14.61 20.99
CA LYS A 105 1.53 13.45 21.71
C LYS A 105 1.95 12.32 20.75
N ILE A 106 1.22 12.14 19.67
CA ILE A 106 1.48 11.12 18.68
C ILE A 106 2.69 11.51 17.82
N LEU A 107 2.78 12.76 17.40
CA LEU A 107 3.87 13.28 16.57
C LEU A 107 5.22 13.34 17.29
N LYS A 108 5.24 13.56 18.61
CA LYS A 108 6.49 13.57 19.42
C LYS A 108 7.25 12.23 19.45
N LYS A 109 6.61 11.12 19.05
CA LYS A 109 7.21 9.77 19.04
C LYS A 109 7.55 9.26 17.63
N LYS A 110 7.85 10.16 16.69
CA LYS A 110 8.22 9.76 15.34
C LYS A 110 9.61 9.11 15.31
N VAL A 111 9.71 7.98 14.64
CA VAL A 111 10.97 7.33 14.26
C VAL A 111 11.14 7.51 12.76
N ILE A 112 12.26 8.08 12.34
CA ILE A 112 12.61 8.20 10.93
C ILE A 112 12.99 6.82 10.40
N THR A 113 12.31 6.38 9.35
CA THR A 113 12.52 5.06 8.77
C THR A 113 13.30 5.12 7.47
N SER A 114 13.98 4.03 7.13
CA SER A 114 14.77 3.92 5.90
C SER A 114 13.88 4.02 4.65
N GLY A 115 13.88 5.16 3.99
CA GLY A 115 13.17 5.39 2.72
C GLY A 115 11.90 6.22 2.80
N CYS A 116 11.61 6.83 3.96
CA CYS A 116 10.63 7.91 4.08
C CYS A 116 11.10 8.87 5.16
N ALA A 117 11.44 10.10 4.79
CA ALA A 117 11.94 11.13 5.72
C ALA A 117 10.91 11.57 6.78
N GLN A 118 9.67 11.10 6.70
CA GLN A 118 8.55 11.60 7.50
C GLN A 118 8.35 10.90 8.84
N GLY A 119 9.11 9.83 9.12
CA GLY A 119 8.99 9.07 10.36
C GLY A 119 7.63 8.40 10.57
N THR A 120 7.64 7.26 11.24
CA THR A 120 6.43 6.54 11.67
C THR A 120 6.34 6.63 13.19
N VAL A 121 5.13 6.71 13.75
CA VAL A 121 4.88 6.66 15.20
C VAL A 121 5.14 5.23 15.70
N PHE A 122 6.40 4.83 15.78
CA PHE A 122 6.81 3.43 15.94
C PHE A 122 6.65 2.87 17.35
N GLY A 123 6.95 3.64 18.40
CA GLY A 123 7.09 3.09 19.75
C GLY A 123 5.82 2.40 20.27
N ASN A 124 4.67 3.06 20.17
CA ASN A 124 3.39 2.50 20.64
C ASN A 124 2.81 1.47 19.64
N ILE A 125 3.07 1.66 18.33
CA ILE A 125 2.55 0.76 17.30
C ILE A 125 3.17 -0.64 17.40
N TYR A 126 4.46 -0.73 17.75
CA TYR A 126 5.13 -2.03 17.88
C TYR A 126 4.58 -2.87 19.04
N GLU A 127 4.34 -2.25 20.21
CA GLU A 127 3.73 -2.95 21.35
C GLU A 127 2.30 -3.40 21.05
N GLU A 128 1.52 -2.55 20.38
CA GLU A 128 0.14 -2.86 19.97
C GLU A 128 0.08 -3.96 18.92
N ILE A 129 1.01 -3.95 17.94
CA ILE A 129 1.06 -4.94 16.87
C ILE A 129 1.30 -6.34 17.43
N GLY A 130 2.14 -6.48 18.44
CA GLY A 130 2.39 -7.78 19.08
C GLY A 130 1.12 -8.44 19.65
N LYS A 131 0.10 -7.65 19.99
CA LYS A 131 -1.21 -8.12 20.49
C LYS A 131 -2.15 -8.58 19.36
N ILE A 132 -1.90 -8.17 18.12
CA ILE A 132 -2.73 -8.56 16.97
C ILE A 132 -2.30 -9.93 16.49
N LYS A 133 -3.25 -10.86 16.41
CA LYS A 133 -3.06 -12.18 15.81
C LYS A 133 -3.95 -12.33 14.58
N ILE A 134 -3.36 -12.75 13.49
CA ILE A 134 -4.09 -13.12 12.27
C ILE A 134 -4.69 -14.50 12.47
N THR A 135 -6.01 -14.56 12.60
CA THR A 135 -6.76 -15.82 12.89
C THR A 135 -7.38 -16.45 11.65
N SER A 136 -7.23 -15.81 10.49
CA SER A 136 -7.78 -16.32 9.22
C SER A 136 -7.28 -17.72 8.90
N LYS A 137 -8.22 -18.58 8.47
CA LYS A 137 -7.97 -19.97 8.06
C LYS A 137 -7.84 -20.11 6.53
N ILE A 138 -7.63 -19.00 5.80
CA ILE A 138 -7.43 -19.05 4.35
C ILE A 138 -6.26 -19.97 4.01
N ILE A 139 -6.47 -20.80 3.01
CA ILE A 139 -5.42 -21.64 2.40
C ILE A 139 -5.22 -21.17 0.97
N ILE A 140 -3.98 -21.03 0.55
CA ILE A 140 -3.59 -20.78 -0.83
C ILE A 140 -2.81 -21.98 -1.39
N ARG A 141 -2.96 -22.24 -2.68
CA ARG A 141 -2.13 -23.21 -3.38
C ARG A 141 -0.82 -22.54 -3.78
N HIS A 142 0.28 -23.30 -3.78
CA HIS A 142 1.57 -22.75 -4.15
C HIS A 142 1.60 -22.25 -5.62
N GLU A 143 0.84 -22.90 -6.52
CA GLU A 143 0.73 -22.46 -7.92
C GLU A 143 0.13 -21.07 -8.05
N TRP A 144 -0.75 -20.68 -7.12
CA TRP A 144 -1.35 -19.33 -7.14
C TRP A 144 -0.32 -18.22 -6.99
N ILE A 145 0.80 -18.49 -6.30
CA ILE A 145 1.88 -17.51 -6.14
C ILE A 145 2.48 -17.17 -7.50
N TYR A 146 2.69 -18.17 -8.34
CA TYR A 146 3.20 -18.00 -9.70
C TYR A 146 2.20 -17.32 -10.61
N GLU A 147 0.93 -17.77 -10.56
CA GLU A 147 -0.15 -17.20 -11.34
C GLU A 147 -0.40 -15.73 -11.00
N ILE A 148 -0.38 -15.38 -9.70
CA ILE A 148 -0.55 -14.01 -9.22
C ILE A 148 0.56 -13.13 -9.78
N SER A 149 1.81 -13.55 -9.66
CA SER A 149 2.96 -12.80 -10.16
C SER A 149 2.89 -12.61 -11.68
N LYS A 150 2.49 -13.65 -12.43
CA LYS A 150 2.30 -13.58 -13.88
C LYS A 150 1.19 -12.60 -14.26
N LYS A 151 0.02 -12.71 -13.62
CA LYS A 151 -1.13 -11.84 -13.89
C LYS A 151 -0.82 -10.37 -13.60
N ILE A 152 -0.16 -10.07 -12.48
CA ILE A 152 0.19 -8.68 -12.12
C ILE A 152 1.15 -8.07 -13.14
N ASN A 153 2.13 -8.83 -13.61
CA ASN A 153 3.08 -8.36 -14.63
C ASN A 153 2.43 -8.12 -16.01
N GLN A 154 1.21 -8.60 -16.24
CA GLN A 154 0.45 -8.43 -17.49
C GLN A 154 -0.63 -7.34 -17.39
N ILE A 155 -0.90 -6.82 -16.20
CA ILE A 155 -1.87 -5.73 -16.03
C ILE A 155 -1.22 -4.43 -16.50
N PRO A 156 -1.88 -3.69 -17.43
CA PRO A 156 -1.43 -2.35 -17.80
C PRO A 156 -1.25 -1.49 -16.55
N SER A 157 -0.08 -0.87 -16.41
CA SER A 157 0.29 -0.16 -15.18
C SER A 157 1.26 0.98 -15.49
N LEU A 158 1.29 1.98 -14.62
CA LEU A 158 2.24 3.09 -14.74
C LEU A 158 3.69 2.59 -14.64
N TYR A 159 3.92 1.50 -13.89
CA TYR A 159 5.23 0.87 -13.81
C TYR A 159 5.70 0.33 -15.17
N LEU A 160 4.81 -0.27 -15.96
CA LEU A 160 5.16 -0.79 -17.29
C LEU A 160 5.36 0.35 -18.30
N GLU A 161 4.61 1.45 -18.15
CA GLU A 161 4.66 2.60 -19.05
C GLU A 161 5.88 3.50 -18.80
N ALA A 162 6.20 3.76 -17.53
CA ALA A 162 7.16 4.81 -17.16
C ALA A 162 8.16 4.40 -16.06
N GLY A 163 8.00 3.23 -15.43
CA GLY A 163 8.83 2.84 -14.30
C GLY A 163 8.59 3.73 -13.07
N ALA A 164 9.59 3.83 -12.20
CA ALA A 164 9.67 4.76 -11.05
C ALA A 164 8.53 4.70 -10.02
N VAL A 165 7.67 3.67 -10.03
CA VAL A 165 6.59 3.48 -9.07
C VAL A 165 6.62 2.10 -8.42
N HIS A 166 5.96 1.99 -7.27
CA HIS A 166 5.70 0.73 -6.59
C HIS A 166 4.22 0.37 -6.68
N GLY A 167 3.95 -0.90 -6.97
CA GLY A 167 2.59 -1.44 -7.02
C GLY A 167 2.20 -2.19 -5.75
N CYS A 168 0.94 -2.00 -5.34
CA CYS A 168 0.27 -2.74 -4.29
C CYS A 168 -1.06 -3.30 -4.80
N VAL A 169 -1.31 -4.60 -4.60
CA VAL A 169 -2.44 -5.31 -5.19
C VAL A 169 -3.19 -6.12 -4.15
N ILE A 170 -4.51 -5.98 -4.08
CA ILE A 170 -5.39 -6.89 -3.35
C ILE A 170 -5.89 -7.97 -4.30
N ILE A 171 -5.81 -9.20 -3.83
CA ILE A 171 -6.13 -10.39 -4.61
C ILE A 171 -7.20 -11.20 -3.87
N ASN A 172 -8.18 -11.66 -4.61
CA ASN A 172 -9.20 -12.60 -4.13
C ASN A 172 -8.98 -13.95 -4.79
N LYS A 173 -8.65 -14.99 -3.99
CA LYS A 173 -8.15 -16.28 -4.47
C LYS A 173 -6.85 -16.09 -5.28
N ASN A 174 -6.89 -16.15 -6.61
CA ASN A 174 -5.78 -15.90 -7.52
C ASN A 174 -6.06 -14.77 -8.54
N LYS A 175 -7.09 -13.95 -8.29
CA LYS A 175 -7.50 -12.85 -9.18
C LYS A 175 -7.18 -11.50 -8.55
N PRO A 176 -6.32 -10.65 -9.14
CA PRO A 176 -6.18 -9.25 -8.75
C PRO A 176 -7.54 -8.54 -8.85
N ILE A 177 -7.88 -7.75 -7.83
CA ILE A 177 -9.14 -6.99 -7.79
C ILE A 177 -8.92 -5.49 -7.56
N ILE A 178 -7.85 -5.12 -6.85
CA ILE A 178 -7.49 -3.73 -6.61
C ILE A 178 -6.00 -3.60 -6.84
N TYR A 179 -5.60 -2.69 -7.70
CA TYR A 179 -4.20 -2.41 -7.97
C TYR A 179 -3.97 -0.89 -7.90
N MET A 180 -3.10 -0.45 -7.03
CA MET A 180 -2.71 0.94 -6.85
C MET A 180 -1.21 1.09 -6.89
N GLU A 181 -0.76 2.18 -7.48
CA GLU A 181 0.65 2.51 -7.66
C GLU A 181 0.97 3.85 -7.01
N ASP A 182 2.23 4.02 -6.64
CA ASP A 182 2.79 5.30 -6.18
C ASP A 182 4.31 5.29 -6.27
N VAL A 183 4.95 6.46 -6.36
CA VAL A 183 6.41 6.62 -6.26
C VAL A 183 6.94 6.07 -4.93
N GLY A 184 6.16 6.22 -3.86
CA GLY A 184 6.45 5.66 -2.54
C GLY A 184 5.71 4.34 -2.27
N ARG A 185 6.43 3.23 -1.95
CA ARG A 185 5.78 1.97 -1.55
C ARG A 185 4.83 2.12 -0.36
N HIS A 186 5.13 3.06 0.54
CA HIS A 186 4.29 3.36 1.71
C HIS A 186 2.99 4.06 1.32
N ASN A 187 3.04 4.95 0.32
CA ASN A 187 1.85 5.59 -0.22
C ASN A 187 0.96 4.57 -0.93
N ALA A 188 1.55 3.69 -1.74
CA ALA A 188 0.79 2.65 -2.45
C ALA A 188 0.02 1.73 -1.49
N VAL A 189 0.62 1.32 -0.34
CA VAL A 189 -0.10 0.53 0.66
C VAL A 189 -1.12 1.36 1.43
N ASP A 190 -0.88 2.66 1.64
CA ASP A 190 -1.84 3.54 2.29
C ASP A 190 -3.08 3.74 1.40
N LYS A 191 -2.91 3.95 0.09
CA LYS A 191 -4.03 3.96 -0.86
C LYS A 191 -4.89 2.69 -0.76
N ILE A 192 -4.27 1.51 -0.73
CA ILE A 192 -4.98 0.23 -0.52
C ILE A 192 -5.74 0.22 0.81
N SER A 193 -5.09 0.64 1.91
CA SER A 193 -5.71 0.68 3.24
C SER A 193 -6.93 1.59 3.28
N GLY A 194 -6.81 2.80 2.72
CA GLY A 194 -7.90 3.77 2.64
C GLY A 194 -9.06 3.29 1.77
N TYR A 195 -8.75 2.70 0.61
CA TYR A 195 -9.79 2.10 -0.26
C TYR A 195 -10.56 0.99 0.45
N MET A 196 -9.84 0.05 1.07
CA MET A 196 -10.46 -1.06 1.80
C MET A 196 -11.35 -0.58 2.93
N PHE A 197 -10.92 0.46 3.66
CA PHE A 197 -11.69 1.06 4.74
C PHE A 197 -12.97 1.71 4.24
N LEU A 198 -12.89 2.61 3.25
CA LEU A 198 -14.03 3.36 2.73
C LEU A 198 -15.06 2.46 2.02
N ASN A 199 -14.61 1.36 1.42
CA ASN A 199 -15.46 0.41 0.72
C ASN A 199 -15.84 -0.83 1.55
N ASN A 200 -15.53 -0.86 2.85
CA ASN A 200 -15.84 -1.96 3.76
C ASN A 200 -15.38 -3.34 3.25
N ILE A 201 -14.18 -3.41 2.65
CA ILE A 201 -13.65 -4.66 2.09
C ILE A 201 -13.23 -5.62 3.20
N ASN A 202 -13.79 -6.83 3.22
CA ASN A 202 -13.38 -7.86 4.15
C ASN A 202 -11.96 -8.35 3.85
N PRO A 203 -10.99 -8.18 4.77
CA PRO A 203 -9.59 -8.54 4.56
C PRO A 203 -9.30 -10.04 4.76
N GLY A 204 -10.15 -10.75 5.51
CA GLY A 204 -9.85 -12.08 6.06
C GLY A 204 -9.63 -13.19 5.02
N ASN A 205 -10.06 -12.99 3.79
CA ASN A 205 -9.89 -13.92 2.66
C ASN A 205 -9.10 -13.31 1.50
N LYS A 206 -8.35 -12.24 1.75
CA LYS A 206 -7.56 -11.56 0.73
C LYS A 206 -6.08 -11.90 0.85
N ILE A 207 -5.39 -11.76 -0.27
CA ILE A 207 -3.94 -11.78 -0.38
C ILE A 207 -3.51 -10.37 -0.76
N PHE A 208 -2.47 -9.88 -0.13
CA PHE A 208 -1.84 -8.63 -0.47
C PHE A 208 -0.53 -8.90 -1.20
N TYR A 209 -0.35 -8.29 -2.36
CA TYR A 209 0.90 -8.35 -3.12
C TYR A 209 1.50 -6.96 -3.20
N THR A 210 2.83 -6.86 -3.11
CA THR A 210 3.57 -5.62 -3.31
C THR A 210 4.85 -5.84 -4.12
N THR A 211 5.27 -4.83 -4.88
CA THR A 211 6.58 -4.83 -5.52
C THR A 211 7.70 -4.39 -4.57
N GLY A 212 7.32 -3.76 -3.44
CA GLY A 212 8.25 -3.17 -2.47
C GLY A 212 8.91 -4.19 -1.54
N ARG A 213 9.98 -3.77 -0.86
CA ARG A 213 10.65 -4.56 0.17
C ARG A 213 9.72 -4.84 1.35
N LEU A 214 9.86 -6.01 1.95
CA LEU A 214 9.11 -6.49 3.13
C LEU A 214 9.80 -6.02 4.41
N THR A 215 9.72 -4.73 4.68
CA THR A 215 10.23 -4.08 5.89
C THR A 215 9.22 -4.19 7.04
N SER A 216 9.65 -3.93 8.27
CA SER A 216 8.78 -3.88 9.45
C SER A 216 7.52 -3.05 9.24
N GLU A 217 7.63 -1.87 8.61
CA GLU A 217 6.49 -0.98 8.34
C GLU A 217 5.47 -1.61 7.38
N MET A 218 5.94 -2.24 6.29
CA MET A 218 5.05 -2.92 5.35
C MET A 218 4.28 -4.06 6.03
N ILE A 219 4.96 -4.80 6.92
CA ILE A 219 4.34 -5.86 7.72
C ILE A 219 3.32 -5.27 8.68
N ILE A 220 3.68 -4.22 9.42
CA ILE A 220 2.79 -3.53 10.36
C ILE A 220 1.51 -3.05 9.65
N LYS A 221 1.64 -2.37 8.52
CA LYS A 221 0.49 -1.89 7.74
C LYS A 221 -0.39 -3.05 7.27
N THR A 222 0.20 -4.16 6.81
CA THR A 222 -0.54 -5.36 6.38
C THR A 222 -1.30 -6.00 7.54
N VAL A 223 -0.67 -6.13 8.72
CA VAL A 223 -1.29 -6.68 9.93
C VAL A 223 -2.44 -5.80 10.41
N LYS A 224 -2.29 -4.46 10.36
CA LYS A 224 -3.36 -3.51 10.68
C LYS A 224 -4.55 -3.63 9.75
N MET A 225 -4.32 -3.86 8.46
CA MET A 225 -5.36 -4.18 7.50
C MET A 225 -6.04 -5.53 7.79
N LYS A 226 -5.44 -6.38 8.66
CA LYS A 226 -5.87 -7.76 8.96
C LYS A 226 -5.87 -8.69 7.75
N ILE A 227 -4.98 -8.44 6.79
CA ILE A 227 -4.81 -9.32 5.62
C ILE A 227 -3.89 -10.47 6.01
N PRO A 228 -4.28 -11.74 5.79
CA PRO A 228 -3.57 -12.91 6.32
C PRO A 228 -2.31 -13.29 5.54
N ILE A 229 -2.18 -12.87 4.30
CA ILE A 229 -1.09 -13.28 3.42
C ILE A 229 -0.50 -12.06 2.72
N LEU A 230 0.81 -11.88 2.84
CA LEU A 230 1.58 -10.85 2.14
C LEU A 230 2.61 -11.51 1.24
N ILE A 231 2.56 -11.16 -0.05
CA ILE A 231 3.50 -11.61 -1.08
C ILE A 231 4.28 -10.42 -1.62
N SER A 232 5.58 -10.58 -1.85
CA SER A 232 6.39 -9.60 -2.56
C SER A 232 7.38 -10.24 -3.52
N ARG A 233 7.64 -9.56 -4.64
CA ARG A 233 8.76 -9.89 -5.53
C ARG A 233 10.13 -9.53 -4.93
N SER A 234 10.16 -8.70 -3.91
CA SER A 234 11.36 -8.20 -3.23
C SER A 234 11.71 -9.03 -1.98
N GLY A 235 12.79 -8.63 -1.30
CA GLY A 235 13.32 -9.32 -0.12
C GLY A 235 12.72 -8.82 1.21
N PHE A 236 13.23 -9.40 2.29
CA PHE A 236 12.79 -9.23 3.68
C PHE A 236 13.82 -8.46 4.51
N THR A 237 13.37 -7.85 5.60
CA THR A 237 14.24 -7.47 6.71
C THR A 237 14.00 -8.42 7.90
N SER A 238 15.02 -8.62 8.74
CA SER A 238 14.93 -9.50 9.92
C SER A 238 13.75 -9.12 10.82
N TRP A 239 13.65 -7.83 11.17
CA TRP A 239 12.59 -7.33 12.01
C TRP A 239 11.19 -7.49 11.39
N GLY A 240 11.05 -7.33 10.07
CA GLY A 240 9.81 -7.64 9.35
C GLY A 240 9.39 -9.10 9.54
N VAL A 241 10.33 -10.03 9.43
CA VAL A 241 10.07 -11.48 9.63
C VAL A 241 9.65 -11.78 11.07
N GLU A 242 10.30 -11.17 12.05
CA GLU A 242 9.95 -11.33 13.47
C GLU A 242 8.51 -10.88 13.75
N ILE A 243 8.11 -9.70 13.25
CA ILE A 243 6.73 -9.20 13.39
C ILE A 243 5.75 -10.15 12.72
N ALA A 244 6.05 -10.62 11.51
CA ALA A 244 5.18 -11.55 10.78
C ALA A 244 4.97 -12.87 11.55
N LYS A 245 6.03 -13.42 12.16
CA LYS A 245 5.94 -14.61 13.03
C LYS A 245 5.10 -14.34 14.27
N LYS A 246 5.35 -13.23 14.97
CA LYS A 246 4.58 -12.84 16.17
C LYS A 246 3.10 -12.66 15.89
N THR A 247 2.74 -12.13 14.73
CA THR A 247 1.35 -11.81 14.36
C THR A 247 0.65 -12.94 13.59
N ASN A 248 1.34 -14.04 13.31
CA ASN A 248 0.84 -15.15 12.49
C ASN A 248 0.46 -14.71 11.05
N LEU A 249 1.19 -13.73 10.49
CA LEU A 249 1.07 -13.33 9.09
C LEU A 249 1.81 -14.33 8.21
N THR A 250 1.19 -14.78 7.12
CA THR A 250 1.92 -15.54 6.09
C THR A 250 2.75 -14.58 5.24
N LEU A 251 4.07 -14.76 5.26
CA LEU A 251 5.04 -13.86 4.64
C LEU A 251 5.82 -14.59 3.55
N ILE A 252 5.61 -14.19 2.31
CA ILE A 252 6.23 -14.73 1.10
C ILE A 252 6.97 -13.61 0.39
N GLY A 253 8.25 -13.78 0.16
CA GLY A 253 9.05 -12.83 -0.60
C GLY A 253 9.88 -13.48 -1.68
N ARG A 254 10.60 -12.65 -2.46
CA ARG A 254 11.38 -13.08 -3.62
C ARG A 254 10.53 -13.87 -4.63
N ALA A 255 9.22 -13.56 -4.69
CA ALA A 255 8.28 -14.21 -5.59
C ALA A 255 8.50 -13.73 -7.03
N LYS A 256 9.33 -14.45 -7.79
CA LYS A 256 9.70 -14.15 -9.18
C LYS A 256 9.78 -15.42 -10.01
N GLY A 257 9.03 -15.47 -11.10
CA GLY A 257 8.92 -16.67 -11.93
C GLY A 257 8.36 -17.84 -11.10
N LYS A 258 9.06 -18.97 -11.09
CA LYS A 258 8.71 -20.17 -10.30
C LYS A 258 9.46 -20.26 -8.96
N ARG A 259 9.93 -19.15 -8.41
CA ARG A 259 10.67 -19.12 -7.14
C ARG A 259 9.97 -18.21 -6.14
N TYR A 260 10.01 -18.59 -4.88
CA TYR A 260 9.64 -17.76 -3.73
C TYR A 260 10.30 -18.30 -2.46
N THR A 261 10.29 -17.49 -1.42
CA THR A 261 10.71 -17.88 -0.08
C THR A 261 9.60 -17.56 0.91
N ILE A 262 9.21 -18.52 1.75
CA ILE A 262 8.24 -18.32 2.82
C ILE A 262 8.98 -18.34 4.16
N LEU A 263 8.81 -17.29 4.99
CA LEU A 263 9.50 -17.16 6.28
C LEU A 263 8.56 -17.12 7.49
N SER A 264 7.24 -17.08 7.26
CA SER A 264 6.21 -17.11 8.30
C SER A 264 4.91 -17.67 7.75
N GLY A 265 4.11 -18.32 8.61
CA GLY A 265 2.72 -18.69 8.30
C GLY A 265 2.59 -19.84 7.30
N HIS A 266 3.52 -20.79 7.25
CA HIS A 266 3.58 -21.94 6.33
C HIS A 266 2.27 -22.75 6.27
N LYS A 267 1.54 -22.84 7.39
CA LYS A 267 0.29 -23.61 7.50
C LYS A 267 -0.82 -23.14 6.54
N ARG A 268 -0.69 -21.94 5.94
CA ARG A 268 -1.66 -21.43 4.94
C ARG A 268 -1.27 -21.76 3.51
N LEU A 269 -0.16 -22.43 3.29
CA LEU A 269 0.28 -22.84 1.96
C LEU A 269 0.02 -24.34 1.78
N LYS A 270 -0.63 -24.70 0.67
CA LYS A 270 -0.84 -26.08 0.22
C LYS A 270 -0.02 -26.32 -1.04
N TYR A 271 0.82 -27.34 -1.01
CA TYR A 271 1.58 -27.86 -2.13
C TYR A 271 0.76 -28.85 -2.95
#